data_0a0a365231acbce1ec0b893d1b19d881
#
_entry.id   0a0a365231acbce1ec0b893d1b19d881
#
_cell.length_a   1.000
_cell.length_b   1.000
_cell.length_c   1.000
_cell.angle_alpha   90.00
_cell.angle_beta   90.00
_cell.angle_gamma   90.00
#
_symmetry.space_group_name_H-M   'P 1'
#
loop_
_entity.id
_entity.type
_entity.pdbx_description
1 polymer ?
#
loop_
_entity_poly.entity_id
_entity_poly.type
_entity_poly.pdbx_seq_one_letter_code
_entity_poly.pdbx_strand_id
1 'polypeptide(L)'
;ILMPLYPQYSAATSGSSIKEWKDVCKKNNLKIKTSTVCCYPTDDNFILAHKEEILKKINNLKNFKLIFSAHGLPEKNIKKGDPYQWQVEQSVNKIVKSLKIKDLDWILSYQSRVGPLKWIGPSTEDVIVENSKLEKHIVLVPVAFVSEHSETLVELDIEYKELAEKNGCKNYTRVPALGCLLYTSDAADDRGCV
;
A
#
# COMPACT_ATOMS: atom_id res chain seq x y z
N ILE A 1 -19.94 13.85 -1.65
CA ILE A 1 -18.95 13.16 -0.81
C ILE A 1 -17.58 13.33 -1.43
N LEU A 2 -16.59 13.72 -0.64
CA LEU A 2 -15.18 13.79 -1.01
C LEU A 2 -14.45 12.59 -0.38
N MET A 3 -13.84 11.76 -1.22
CA MET A 3 -13.13 10.57 -0.76
C MET A 3 -11.78 10.49 -1.51
N PRO A 4 -10.68 10.98 -0.89
CA PRO A 4 -9.35 10.74 -1.44
C PRO A 4 -9.04 9.24 -1.46
N LEU A 5 -8.47 8.76 -2.58
CA LEU A 5 -8.15 7.34 -2.76
C LEU A 5 -6.84 6.94 -2.08
N TYR A 6 -6.62 7.45 -0.86
CA TYR A 6 -5.50 7.08 0.00
C TYR A 6 -6.08 6.39 1.25
N PRO A 7 -5.84 5.08 1.44
CA PRO A 7 -6.37 4.36 2.59
C PRO A 7 -5.87 4.92 3.91
N GLN A 8 -4.61 5.32 3.95
CA GLN A 8 -3.97 5.92 5.13
C GLN A 8 -3.83 7.43 4.94
N TYR A 9 -4.17 8.18 5.97
CA TYR A 9 -4.06 9.63 5.97
C TYR A 9 -2.62 10.10 6.10
N SER A 10 -2.25 11.07 5.28
CA SER A 10 -1.11 11.96 5.49
C SER A 10 -1.49 13.39 5.20
N ALA A 11 -0.86 14.34 5.88
CA ALA A 11 -0.97 15.76 5.55
C ALA A 11 -0.50 16.06 4.12
N ALA A 12 0.43 15.25 3.59
CA ALA A 12 0.97 15.36 2.23
C ALA A 12 0.03 14.81 1.14
N THR A 13 -0.95 13.99 1.47
CA THR A 13 -1.89 13.36 0.52
C THR A 13 -3.33 13.77 0.78
N SER A 14 -4.08 13.00 1.59
CA SER A 14 -5.47 13.30 1.90
C SER A 14 -5.65 14.71 2.48
N GLY A 15 -4.74 15.14 3.36
CA GLY A 15 -4.80 16.46 3.97
C GLY A 15 -4.67 17.59 2.95
N SER A 16 -3.68 17.51 2.04
CA SER A 16 -3.47 18.52 0.98
C SER A 16 -4.63 18.54 -0.01
N SER A 17 -5.14 17.36 -0.43
CA SER A 17 -6.27 17.27 -1.36
C SER A 17 -7.56 17.87 -0.77
N ILE A 18 -7.87 17.57 0.50
CA ILE A 18 -9.04 18.13 1.19
C ILE A 18 -8.89 19.65 1.38
N LYS A 19 -7.69 20.11 1.70
CA LYS A 19 -7.41 21.54 1.83
C LYS A 19 -7.61 22.25 0.49
N GLU A 20 -7.03 21.73 -0.60
CA GLU A 20 -7.17 22.30 -1.93
C GLU A 20 -8.65 22.40 -2.36
N TRP A 21 -9.44 21.35 -2.15
CA TRP A 21 -10.87 21.41 -2.38
C TRP A 21 -11.55 22.57 -1.66
N LYS A 22 -11.27 22.75 -0.37
CA LYS A 22 -11.84 23.85 0.42
C LYS A 22 -11.41 25.22 -0.08
N ASP A 23 -10.13 25.37 -0.45
CA ASP A 23 -9.58 26.62 -0.95
C ASP A 23 -10.19 26.99 -2.32
N VAL A 24 -10.36 26.00 -3.22
CA VAL A 24 -11.02 26.19 -4.53
C VAL A 24 -12.49 26.57 -4.35
N CYS A 25 -13.22 25.90 -3.47
CA CYS A 25 -14.62 26.24 -3.16
C CYS A 25 -14.74 27.68 -2.65
N LYS A 26 -13.86 28.06 -1.74
CA LYS A 26 -13.84 29.44 -1.20
C LYS A 26 -13.53 30.47 -2.28
N LYS A 27 -12.49 30.22 -3.11
CA LYS A 27 -12.08 31.11 -4.19
C LYS A 27 -13.19 31.34 -5.22
N ASN A 28 -13.98 30.34 -5.51
CA ASN A 28 -15.05 30.40 -6.51
C ASN A 28 -16.44 30.64 -5.90
N ASN A 29 -16.53 31.00 -4.62
CA ASN A 29 -17.79 31.19 -3.89
C ASN A 29 -18.76 30.01 -3.99
N LEU A 30 -18.25 28.78 -4.09
CA LEU A 30 -19.07 27.58 -4.15
C LEU A 30 -19.56 27.17 -2.76
N LYS A 31 -20.88 27.22 -2.55
CA LYS A 31 -21.54 26.80 -1.29
C LYS A 31 -21.98 25.34 -1.38
N ILE A 32 -21.04 24.42 -1.56
CA ILE A 32 -21.34 22.99 -1.70
C ILE A 32 -21.18 22.32 -0.32
N LYS A 33 -22.28 21.72 0.16
CA LYS A 33 -22.21 20.87 1.36
C LYS A 33 -21.38 19.62 1.03
N THR A 34 -20.24 19.46 1.69
CA THR A 34 -19.31 18.37 1.43
C THR A 34 -19.15 17.50 2.67
N SER A 35 -19.43 16.20 2.53
CA SER A 35 -19.04 15.18 3.50
C SER A 35 -17.71 14.59 3.07
N THR A 36 -16.80 14.35 4.00
CA THR A 36 -15.43 13.89 3.70
C THR A 36 -15.15 12.58 4.40
N VAL A 37 -14.69 11.57 3.63
CA VAL A 37 -14.03 10.35 4.14
C VAL A 37 -12.54 10.58 4.04
N CYS A 38 -11.86 10.86 5.16
CA CYS A 38 -10.45 11.25 5.12
C CYS A 38 -9.50 10.05 4.93
N CYS A 39 -9.86 8.88 5.41
CA CYS A 39 -9.05 7.67 5.41
C CYS A 39 -9.87 6.45 5.86
N TYR A 40 -9.37 5.24 5.54
CA TYR A 40 -10.02 3.97 5.87
C TYR A 40 -9.01 2.83 6.11
N PRO A 41 -7.95 3.06 6.94
CA PRO A 41 -6.81 2.15 7.05
C PRO A 41 -7.17 0.77 7.61
N THR A 42 -8.27 0.67 8.35
CA THR A 42 -8.72 -0.58 8.99
C THR A 42 -10.15 -0.96 8.62
N ASP A 43 -10.68 -0.40 7.52
CA ASP A 43 -11.98 -0.82 6.98
C ASP A 43 -11.98 -2.32 6.65
N ASP A 44 -13.08 -3.01 7.01
CA ASP A 44 -13.13 -4.47 6.90
C ASP A 44 -13.09 -4.94 5.44
N ASN A 45 -13.71 -4.22 4.50
CA ASN A 45 -13.69 -4.57 3.09
C ASN A 45 -12.31 -4.32 2.49
N PHE A 46 -11.65 -3.23 2.87
CA PHE A 46 -10.26 -2.95 2.49
C PHE A 46 -9.31 -4.08 2.94
N ILE A 47 -9.45 -4.54 4.18
CA ILE A 47 -8.65 -5.66 4.72
C ILE A 47 -8.99 -6.97 4.03
N LEU A 48 -10.28 -7.24 3.79
CA LEU A 48 -10.72 -8.46 3.10
C LEU A 48 -10.18 -8.53 1.67
N ALA A 49 -10.24 -7.44 0.92
CA ALA A 49 -9.70 -7.37 -0.44
C ALA A 49 -8.19 -7.68 -0.47
N HIS A 50 -7.40 -7.10 0.43
CA HIS A 50 -5.98 -7.44 0.56
C HIS A 50 -5.76 -8.91 0.89
N LYS A 51 -6.52 -9.45 1.85
CA LYS A 51 -6.46 -10.87 2.22
C LYS A 51 -6.69 -11.78 1.01
N GLU A 52 -7.73 -11.52 0.23
CA GLU A 52 -8.09 -12.33 -0.94
C GLU A 52 -6.98 -12.31 -2.00
N GLU A 53 -6.46 -11.13 -2.34
CA GLU A 53 -5.39 -11.02 -3.33
C GLU A 53 -4.07 -11.66 -2.85
N ILE A 54 -3.73 -11.51 -1.58
CA ILE A 54 -2.56 -12.19 -1.00
C ILE A 54 -2.74 -13.71 -1.08
N LEU A 55 -3.89 -14.25 -0.63
CA LEU A 55 -4.14 -15.68 -0.63
C LEU A 55 -4.09 -16.30 -2.04
N LYS A 56 -4.59 -15.59 -3.06
CA LYS A 56 -4.45 -16.03 -4.47
C LYS A 56 -3.00 -16.22 -4.89
N LYS A 57 -2.09 -15.36 -4.39
CA LYS A 57 -0.66 -15.40 -4.75
C LYS A 57 0.15 -16.43 -3.96
N ILE A 58 -0.22 -16.69 -2.70
CA ILE A 58 0.54 -17.57 -1.81
C ILE A 58 -0.02 -19.01 -1.72
N ASN A 59 -1.15 -19.31 -2.34
CA ASN A 59 -1.93 -20.54 -2.16
C ASN A 59 -1.11 -21.84 -2.25
N ASN A 60 -0.09 -21.92 -3.07
CA ASN A 60 0.74 -23.11 -3.22
C ASN A 60 2.21 -22.87 -2.87
N LEU A 61 2.51 -21.73 -2.22
CA LEU A 61 3.89 -21.38 -1.89
C LEU A 61 4.32 -22.00 -0.57
N LYS A 62 5.51 -22.56 -0.58
CA LYS A 62 6.27 -22.95 0.61
C LYS A 62 7.49 -22.05 0.73
N ASN A 63 7.91 -21.74 1.96
CA ASN A 63 9.11 -20.94 2.22
C ASN A 63 9.12 -19.57 1.52
N PHE A 64 8.11 -18.75 1.80
CA PHE A 64 8.02 -17.38 1.27
C PHE A 64 8.18 -16.32 2.36
N LYS A 65 8.56 -15.12 1.95
CA LYS A 65 8.57 -13.90 2.77
C LYS A 65 7.52 -12.94 2.23
N LEU A 66 6.59 -12.54 3.09
CA LEU A 66 5.60 -11.53 2.75
C LEU A 66 6.15 -10.14 3.10
N ILE A 67 6.37 -9.30 2.10
CA ILE A 67 6.90 -7.94 2.27
C ILE A 67 5.77 -6.96 1.96
N PHE A 68 5.25 -6.29 2.99
CA PHE A 68 4.32 -5.18 2.80
C PHE A 68 5.14 -3.94 2.45
N SER A 69 4.82 -3.29 1.34
CA SER A 69 5.46 -2.07 0.90
C SER A 69 4.48 -0.92 0.88
N ALA A 70 4.83 0.19 1.53
CA ALA A 70 4.11 1.44 1.50
C ALA A 70 5.02 2.56 1.02
N HIS A 71 4.45 3.63 0.46
CA HIS A 71 5.26 4.79 0.08
C HIS A 71 5.97 5.38 1.30
N GLY A 72 7.25 5.72 1.17
CA GLY A 72 8.02 6.36 2.23
C GLY A 72 7.49 7.75 2.58
N LEU A 73 7.74 8.17 3.81
CA LEU A 73 7.49 9.54 4.26
C LEU A 73 8.70 10.03 5.06
N PRO A 74 9.14 11.28 4.91
CA PRO A 74 10.23 11.80 5.73
C PRO A 74 9.91 11.75 7.23
N GLU A 75 10.84 11.25 8.04
CA GLU A 75 10.69 11.17 9.51
C GLU A 75 10.20 12.48 10.16
N LYS A 76 10.63 13.62 9.61
CA LYS A 76 10.21 14.94 10.10
C LYS A 76 8.69 15.13 10.08
N ASN A 77 7.98 14.49 9.15
CA ASN A 77 6.52 14.58 9.04
C ASN A 77 5.87 13.81 10.19
N ILE A 78 6.36 12.60 10.45
CA ILE A 78 5.90 11.76 11.57
C ILE A 78 6.15 12.47 12.92
N LYS A 79 7.34 13.05 13.09
CA LYS A 79 7.68 13.84 14.30
C LYS A 79 6.79 15.08 14.50
N LYS A 80 6.17 15.58 13.44
CA LYS A 80 5.17 16.66 13.48
C LYS A 80 3.74 16.18 13.75
N GLY A 81 3.56 14.88 13.97
CA GLY A 81 2.26 14.28 14.29
C GLY A 81 1.48 13.75 13.10
N ASP A 82 2.11 13.54 11.92
CA ASP A 82 1.45 12.88 10.80
C ASP A 82 1.16 11.41 11.16
N PRO A 83 -0.11 10.94 11.12
CA PRO A 83 -0.48 9.61 11.57
C PRO A 83 -0.17 8.50 10.54
N TYR A 84 0.37 8.82 9.37
CA TYR A 84 0.53 7.92 8.23
C TYR A 84 1.20 6.60 8.61
N GLN A 85 2.39 6.67 9.23
CA GLN A 85 3.14 5.46 9.60
C GLN A 85 2.31 4.56 10.52
N TRP A 86 1.72 5.12 11.57
CA TRP A 86 0.86 4.38 12.49
C TRP A 86 -0.34 3.75 11.77
N GLN A 87 -0.99 4.47 10.86
CA GLN A 87 -2.13 3.94 10.10
C GLN A 87 -1.71 2.80 9.15
N VAL A 88 -0.55 2.90 8.50
CA VAL A 88 0.02 1.80 7.69
C VAL A 88 0.26 0.56 8.56
N GLU A 89 0.88 0.73 9.72
CA GLU A 89 1.10 -0.36 10.68
C GLU A 89 -0.22 -1.01 11.13
N GLN A 90 -1.28 -0.21 11.40
CA GLN A 90 -2.61 -0.77 11.72
C GLN A 90 -3.20 -1.57 10.56
N SER A 91 -3.09 -1.07 9.31
CA SER A 91 -3.55 -1.80 8.11
C SER A 91 -2.84 -3.15 8.00
N VAL A 92 -1.52 -3.16 8.04
CA VAL A 92 -0.70 -4.38 7.91
C VAL A 92 -1.00 -5.38 9.01
N ASN A 93 -1.04 -4.93 10.27
CA ASN A 93 -1.36 -5.80 11.41
C ASN A 93 -2.74 -6.45 11.26
N LYS A 94 -3.74 -5.70 10.79
CA LYS A 94 -5.10 -6.23 10.59
C LYS A 94 -5.16 -7.21 9.41
N ILE A 95 -4.43 -6.94 8.31
CA ILE A 95 -4.30 -7.86 7.18
C ILE A 95 -3.63 -9.16 7.64
N VAL A 96 -2.49 -9.09 8.30
CA VAL A 96 -1.75 -10.27 8.81
C VAL A 96 -2.63 -11.13 9.72
N LYS A 97 -3.34 -10.51 10.66
CA LYS A 97 -4.31 -11.23 11.51
C LYS A 97 -5.41 -11.92 10.70
N SER A 98 -5.89 -11.26 9.64
CA SER A 98 -6.97 -11.79 8.80
C SER A 98 -6.57 -13.02 7.97
N LEU A 99 -5.27 -13.13 7.61
CA LEU A 99 -4.73 -14.27 6.86
C LEU A 99 -4.81 -15.59 7.65
N LYS A 100 -4.77 -15.54 8.99
CA LYS A 100 -4.81 -16.71 9.88
C LYS A 100 -3.74 -17.78 9.58
N ILE A 101 -2.58 -17.36 9.09
CA ILE A 101 -1.42 -18.23 8.82
C ILE A 101 -0.55 -18.25 10.08
N LYS A 102 -0.33 -19.45 10.63
CA LYS A 102 0.54 -19.62 11.78
C LYS A 102 2.00 -19.37 11.37
N ASP A 103 2.74 -18.69 12.23
CA ASP A 103 4.17 -18.39 12.06
C ASP A 103 4.48 -17.72 10.69
N LEU A 104 3.56 -16.88 10.18
CA LEU A 104 3.75 -16.15 8.94
C LEU A 104 5.02 -15.28 9.01
N ASP A 105 5.92 -15.50 8.07
CA ASP A 105 7.14 -14.69 7.92
C ASP A 105 6.84 -13.44 7.09
N TRP A 106 6.76 -12.30 7.74
CA TRP A 106 6.41 -11.03 7.11
C TRP A 106 7.20 -9.83 7.65
N ILE A 107 7.23 -8.76 6.88
CA ILE A 107 7.81 -7.47 7.29
C ILE A 107 7.07 -6.32 6.60
N LEU A 108 6.98 -5.17 7.29
CA LEU A 108 6.57 -3.90 6.69
C LEU A 108 7.82 -3.09 6.32
N SER A 109 7.82 -2.52 5.12
CA SER A 109 8.89 -1.69 4.57
C SER A 109 8.34 -0.48 3.81
N TYR A 110 9.23 0.45 3.45
CA TYR A 110 8.84 1.71 2.81
C TYR A 110 9.69 1.95 1.56
N GLN A 111 9.01 2.23 0.44
CA GLN A 111 9.59 2.44 -0.89
C GLN A 111 9.71 3.93 -1.26
N SER A 112 10.25 4.20 -2.45
CA SER A 112 10.31 5.54 -3.08
C SER A 112 11.02 6.58 -2.21
N ARG A 113 12.12 6.16 -1.57
CA ARG A 113 12.93 7.02 -0.69
C ARG A 113 13.98 7.75 -1.52
N VAL A 114 13.76 9.02 -1.79
CA VAL A 114 14.65 9.83 -2.66
C VAL A 114 15.30 10.99 -1.93
N GLY A 115 16.51 11.36 -2.36
CA GLY A 115 17.26 12.50 -1.87
C GLY A 115 17.83 12.33 -0.45
N PRO A 116 18.38 13.40 0.16
CA PRO A 116 19.17 13.32 1.38
C PRO A 116 18.33 13.33 2.67
N LEU A 117 17.02 13.25 2.58
CA LEU A 117 16.15 13.28 3.76
C LEU A 117 16.22 11.96 4.53
N LYS A 118 16.03 12.02 5.83
CA LYS A 118 15.82 10.84 6.64
C LYS A 118 14.37 10.38 6.52
N TRP A 119 14.19 9.17 6.04
CA TRP A 119 12.90 8.55 5.75
C TRP A 119 12.52 7.51 6.81
N ILE A 120 11.23 7.27 6.99
CA ILE A 120 10.77 6.11 7.75
C ILE A 120 11.27 4.81 7.12
N GLY A 121 11.45 3.77 7.90
CA GLY A 121 12.05 2.52 7.43
C GLY A 121 11.48 1.29 8.12
N PRO A 122 11.98 0.10 7.75
CA PRO A 122 13.10 -0.16 6.84
C PRO A 122 12.81 0.17 5.38
N SER A 123 13.87 0.30 4.55
CA SER A 123 13.76 0.44 3.10
C SER A 123 13.26 -0.86 2.47
N THR A 124 12.36 -0.77 1.49
CA THR A 124 11.92 -1.96 0.75
C THR A 124 13.07 -2.59 -0.04
N GLU A 125 13.95 -1.79 -0.61
CA GLU A 125 15.15 -2.25 -1.32
C GLU A 125 16.07 -3.07 -0.41
N ASP A 126 16.40 -2.55 0.78
CA ASP A 126 17.26 -3.27 1.75
C ASP A 126 16.62 -4.59 2.16
N VAL A 127 15.32 -4.59 2.45
CA VAL A 127 14.57 -5.79 2.82
C VAL A 127 14.56 -6.83 1.69
N ILE A 128 14.40 -6.40 0.43
CA ILE A 128 14.48 -7.29 -0.73
C ILE A 128 15.88 -7.90 -0.84
N VAL A 129 16.93 -7.09 -0.79
CA VAL A 129 18.32 -7.56 -0.89
C VAL A 129 18.67 -8.59 0.20
N GLU A 130 18.28 -8.32 1.45
CA GLU A 130 18.52 -9.23 2.57
C GLU A 130 17.77 -10.57 2.38
N ASN A 131 16.50 -10.53 2.00
CA ASN A 131 15.69 -11.74 1.86
C ASN A 131 15.97 -12.53 0.58
N SER A 132 16.47 -11.89 -0.47
CA SER A 132 16.91 -12.55 -1.69
C SER A 132 18.04 -13.56 -1.43
N LYS A 133 18.93 -13.27 -0.49
CA LYS A 133 20.04 -14.14 -0.07
C LYS A 133 19.60 -15.38 0.71
N LEU A 134 18.38 -15.41 1.21
CA LEU A 134 17.82 -16.50 2.02
C LEU A 134 17.09 -17.56 1.19
N GLU A 135 17.16 -17.50 -0.14
CA GLU A 135 16.48 -18.39 -1.08
C GLU A 135 14.96 -18.52 -0.86
N LYS A 136 14.34 -17.51 -0.28
CA LYS A 136 12.89 -17.45 -0.07
C LYS A 136 12.19 -16.90 -1.31
N HIS A 137 10.96 -17.35 -1.54
CA HIS A 137 10.07 -16.69 -2.48
C HIS A 137 9.64 -15.34 -1.89
N ILE A 138 9.94 -14.23 -2.56
CA ILE A 138 9.51 -12.89 -2.15
C ILE A 138 8.11 -12.64 -2.70
N VAL A 139 7.17 -12.34 -1.80
CA VAL A 139 5.82 -11.90 -2.16
C VAL A 139 5.66 -10.46 -1.67
N LEU A 140 5.63 -9.51 -2.60
CA LEU A 140 5.51 -8.08 -2.32
C LEU A 140 4.06 -7.62 -2.38
N VAL A 141 3.61 -6.89 -1.35
CA VAL A 141 2.23 -6.39 -1.22
C VAL A 141 2.22 -4.87 -1.13
N PRO A 142 1.71 -4.16 -2.14
CA PRO A 142 1.53 -2.71 -2.08
C PRO A 142 0.34 -2.37 -1.18
N VAL A 143 0.58 -1.90 0.05
CA VAL A 143 -0.47 -1.74 1.06
C VAL A 143 -1.07 -0.32 1.12
N ALA A 144 -0.39 0.66 0.53
CA ALA A 144 -0.83 2.06 0.54
C ALA A 144 -1.37 2.54 -0.83
N PHE A 145 -1.54 1.64 -1.76
CA PHE A 145 -1.98 1.91 -3.13
C PHE A 145 -3.30 1.17 -3.43
N VAL A 146 -4.30 1.90 -3.91
CA VAL A 146 -5.59 1.32 -4.29
C VAL A 146 -5.73 1.11 -5.81
N SER A 147 -4.80 1.63 -6.61
CA SER A 147 -4.79 1.46 -8.06
C SER A 147 -3.38 1.25 -8.59
N GLU A 148 -3.26 0.60 -9.74
CA GLU A 148 -1.99 0.48 -10.44
C GLU A 148 -1.57 1.82 -11.05
N HIS A 149 -0.28 2.13 -10.97
CA HIS A 149 0.36 3.31 -11.56
C HIS A 149 1.88 3.08 -11.71
N SER A 150 2.64 4.10 -12.10
CA SER A 150 4.08 3.95 -12.35
C SER A 150 4.86 3.36 -11.17
N GLU A 151 4.55 3.74 -9.93
CA GLU A 151 5.25 3.19 -8.76
C GLU A 151 4.95 1.71 -8.53
N THR A 152 3.76 1.20 -8.88
CA THR A 152 3.44 -0.22 -8.77
C THR A 152 3.91 -1.02 -9.99
N LEU A 153 3.79 -0.47 -11.20
CA LEU A 153 4.09 -1.18 -12.44
C LEU A 153 5.57 -1.07 -12.86
N VAL A 154 6.27 -0.03 -12.47
CA VAL A 154 7.70 0.13 -12.78
C VAL A 154 8.54 -0.21 -11.56
N GLU A 155 8.41 0.55 -10.46
CA GLU A 155 9.25 0.35 -9.28
C GLU A 155 9.07 -1.06 -8.67
N LEU A 156 7.81 -1.51 -8.45
CA LEU A 156 7.57 -2.80 -7.80
C LEU A 156 7.64 -3.99 -8.75
N ASP A 157 7.16 -3.88 -10.00
CA ASP A 157 7.13 -5.02 -10.93
C ASP A 157 8.44 -5.22 -11.70
N ILE A 158 9.15 -4.11 -12.03
CA ILE A 158 10.36 -4.16 -12.84
C ILE A 158 11.58 -3.99 -11.96
N GLU A 159 11.77 -2.80 -11.36
CA GLU A 159 13.01 -2.46 -10.66
C GLU A 159 13.26 -3.36 -9.43
N TYR A 160 12.25 -3.60 -8.60
CA TYR A 160 12.40 -4.46 -7.42
C TYR A 160 12.51 -5.94 -7.77
N LYS A 161 11.88 -6.37 -8.86
CA LYS A 161 12.09 -7.73 -9.37
C LYS A 161 13.52 -7.93 -9.86
N GLU A 162 14.04 -7.01 -10.67
CA GLU A 162 15.43 -7.03 -11.13
C GLU A 162 16.41 -6.98 -9.95
N LEU A 163 16.13 -6.13 -8.95
CA LEU A 163 16.94 -6.06 -7.73
C LEU A 163 16.95 -7.41 -6.98
N ALA A 164 15.80 -8.05 -6.85
CA ALA A 164 15.68 -9.35 -6.20
C ALA A 164 16.45 -10.44 -6.96
N GLU A 165 16.25 -10.53 -8.27
CA GLU A 165 16.94 -11.51 -9.15
C GLU A 165 18.46 -11.32 -9.13
N LYS A 166 18.94 -10.07 -9.22
CA LYS A 166 20.37 -9.72 -9.14
C LYS A 166 21.02 -10.13 -7.81
N ASN A 167 20.23 -10.20 -6.73
CA ASN A 167 20.70 -10.61 -5.41
C ASN A 167 20.42 -12.08 -5.08
N GLY A 168 20.05 -12.90 -6.08
CA GLY A 168 19.90 -14.35 -5.94
C GLY A 168 18.48 -14.85 -5.63
N CYS A 169 17.47 -13.99 -5.64
CA CYS A 169 16.09 -14.41 -5.49
C CYS A 169 15.65 -15.21 -6.71
N LYS A 170 15.20 -16.44 -6.49
CA LYS A 170 14.71 -17.32 -7.57
C LYS A 170 13.27 -17.05 -7.97
N ASN A 171 12.48 -16.53 -7.04
CA ASN A 171 11.04 -16.35 -7.24
C ASN A 171 10.58 -15.04 -6.57
N TYR A 172 10.10 -14.13 -7.40
CA TYR A 172 9.51 -12.85 -6.98
C TYR A 172 8.09 -12.75 -7.52
N THR A 173 7.17 -12.37 -6.65
CA THR A 173 5.75 -12.16 -7.02
C THR A 173 5.25 -10.88 -6.37
N ARG A 174 4.58 -10.02 -7.13
CA ARG A 174 3.85 -8.89 -6.58
C ARG A 174 2.35 -9.20 -6.51
N VAL A 175 1.73 -8.87 -5.40
CA VAL A 175 0.27 -8.83 -5.25
C VAL A 175 -0.26 -7.57 -5.95
N PRO A 176 -1.28 -7.64 -6.81
CA PRO A 176 -1.78 -6.46 -7.51
C PRO A 176 -2.34 -5.42 -6.52
N ALA A 177 -2.35 -4.14 -6.91
CA ALA A 177 -3.13 -3.13 -6.23
C ALA A 177 -4.62 -3.46 -6.34
N LEU A 178 -5.43 -3.04 -5.36
CA LEU A 178 -6.81 -3.52 -5.23
C LEU A 178 -7.71 -3.16 -6.41
N GLY A 179 -7.48 -2.00 -7.06
CA GLY A 179 -8.31 -1.56 -8.18
C GLY A 179 -9.78 -1.51 -7.81
N CYS A 180 -10.61 -2.11 -8.64
CA CYS A 180 -12.07 -2.17 -8.46
C CYS A 180 -12.57 -3.44 -7.76
N LEU A 181 -11.72 -4.20 -7.08
CA LEU A 181 -12.08 -5.50 -6.49
C LEU A 181 -13.27 -5.44 -5.51
N LEU A 182 -13.40 -4.36 -4.75
CA LEU A 182 -14.51 -4.18 -3.80
C LEU A 182 -15.89 -4.06 -4.46
N TYR A 183 -15.93 -3.82 -5.76
CA TYR A 183 -17.18 -3.68 -6.52
C TYR A 183 -17.55 -4.93 -7.31
N THR A 184 -16.70 -5.94 -7.34
CA THR A 184 -16.93 -7.13 -8.16
C THR A 184 -17.82 -8.18 -7.50
N SER A 185 -18.10 -8.10 -6.21
CA SER A 185 -18.98 -9.07 -5.55
C SER A 185 -20.48 -8.80 -5.72
N ASP A 186 -20.91 -7.54 -5.90
CA ASP A 186 -22.34 -7.22 -5.97
C ASP A 186 -22.78 -6.34 -7.16
N ALA A 187 -21.87 -5.68 -7.84
CA ALA A 187 -22.22 -4.72 -8.89
C ALA A 187 -21.59 -5.03 -10.27
N ALA A 188 -20.76 -6.03 -10.38
CA ALA A 188 -19.95 -6.28 -11.56
C ALA A 188 -20.55 -7.30 -12.53
N ASP A 189 -21.72 -7.84 -12.27
CA ASP A 189 -22.35 -8.68 -13.29
C ASP A 189 -22.80 -7.87 -14.52
N ASP A 190 -22.87 -6.54 -14.43
CA ASP A 190 -23.43 -5.76 -15.54
C ASP A 190 -22.62 -4.56 -16.05
N ARG A 191 -21.50 -4.15 -15.45
CA ARG A 191 -20.73 -3.00 -15.99
C ARG A 191 -19.24 -3.12 -15.68
N GLY A 192 -18.46 -3.36 -16.73
CA GLY A 192 -17.00 -3.31 -16.65
C GLY A 192 -16.52 -1.99 -16.05
N CYS A 193 -15.47 -2.06 -15.22
CA CYS A 193 -14.73 -0.88 -14.78
C CYS A 193 -14.16 -0.18 -16.03
N VAL A 194 -14.67 1.01 -16.34
CA VAL A 194 -14.15 1.91 -17.37
C VAL A 194 -13.13 2.82 -16.70
#